data_cbb9bdc640df1dbe0dde40d499db2ba9
#
_entry.id   cbb9bdc640df1dbe0dde40d499db2ba9
#
_cell.length_a   1.000
_cell.length_b   1.000
_cell.length_c   1.000
_cell.angle_alpha   90.00
_cell.angle_beta   90.00
_cell.angle_gamma   90.00
#
_symmetry.space_group_name_H-M   'P 1'
#
loop_
_entity.id
_entity.type
_entity.pdbx_description
1 polymer ?
#
loop_
_entity_poly.entity_id
_entity_poly.type
_entity_poly.pdbx_seq_one_letter_code
_entity_poly.pdbx_strand_id
1 'polypeptide(L)'
;VLFWSLGNECGAASNFSSAKTEMTKYDSRPIFYCNEDKNVSYSDLHSNMYPTVNATSSKSSGANGKPYFICEYAHAMGQAVGNLKEYWDVIESSTGIIGGCIWDWVDQSIYKPSDLVNGTKTKNGFHNWASGYDYNSTSGINYGFQGNFLNNGIITPDRAWTSKLTEVKKVYSNVTFSKNRSTLTVKNKNSFIDLSGYMLTYQLLCDGCLQEEGKLSSPSATAGNSAYVTLPSFSTDNDHEYLLNVQLRLKNSTLWADAGYIVADEQFSLTGRKEVTAGNHTANEGSVSVSGNTVNITTKDGKKSTISFSNGKLNSWNYNGTDLIYAAPDFNSYRDIDNDRWSGSFQKSTSTSVTSSLTKEGNVAKMSMKEGGSIYTIDYIIYPDATIDMKVTFNSSSNYRRVGLGMQFPGGFENVEYYARGPWSNYVDRKTGSYLGRYVTTVDDMIEENIHPQTYGDHQDLRELILSNGNVALTIKTGGNVAYSLSHYDETQYCGTGDTMWSDDTHWYDLSKSNQIFAHFDYWQRGLGNG
;
A
#
# COMPACT_ATOMS: atom_id res chain seq x y z
N VAL A 1 -29.67 -9.83 -10.73
CA VAL A 1 -29.82 -10.38 -9.36
C VAL A 1 -29.68 -11.89 -9.43
N LEU A 2 -28.69 -12.46 -8.71
CA LEU A 2 -28.42 -13.90 -8.68
C LEU A 2 -29.23 -14.60 -7.59
N PHE A 3 -29.37 -13.94 -6.44
CA PHE A 3 -30.12 -14.42 -5.29
C PHE A 3 -30.64 -13.22 -4.45
N TRP A 4 -31.64 -13.48 -3.59
CA TRP A 4 -32.29 -12.48 -2.77
C TRP A 4 -31.80 -12.53 -1.33
N SER A 5 -31.67 -11.38 -0.67
CA SER A 5 -31.41 -11.28 0.75
C SER A 5 -32.70 -11.00 1.52
N LEU A 6 -32.92 -11.71 2.63
CA LEU A 6 -34.01 -11.46 3.56
C LEU A 6 -33.75 -10.30 4.51
N GLY A 7 -32.49 -9.88 4.67
CA GLY A 7 -32.12 -8.79 5.55
C GLY A 7 -30.67 -8.88 5.99
N ASN A 8 -30.22 -7.86 6.71
CA ASN A 8 -28.87 -7.71 7.23
C ASN A 8 -28.93 -7.42 8.73
N GLU A 9 -28.24 -8.22 9.54
CA GLU A 9 -28.00 -8.01 10.99
C GLU A 9 -29.27 -7.75 11.83
N CYS A 10 -30.44 -8.22 11.40
CA CYS A 10 -31.70 -7.99 12.07
C CYS A 10 -32.16 -9.16 12.99
N GLY A 11 -31.23 -10.06 13.30
CA GLY A 11 -31.50 -11.22 14.16
C GLY A 11 -32.31 -12.33 13.48
N ALA A 12 -32.17 -13.56 13.96
CA ALA A 12 -32.95 -14.70 13.49
C ALA A 12 -34.38 -14.65 14.02
N ALA A 13 -35.36 -14.57 13.12
CA ALA A 13 -36.76 -14.49 13.51
C ALA A 13 -37.67 -15.38 12.65
N SER A 14 -38.78 -15.82 13.19
CA SER A 14 -39.72 -16.74 12.53
C SER A 14 -40.39 -16.14 11.29
N ASN A 15 -40.54 -14.82 11.22
CA ASN A 15 -41.08 -14.10 10.06
C ASN A 15 -40.25 -14.25 8.79
N PHE A 16 -38.95 -14.56 8.89
CA PHE A 16 -38.12 -14.85 7.68
C PHE A 16 -38.58 -16.09 6.93
N SER A 17 -39.08 -17.11 7.66
CA SER A 17 -39.66 -18.29 7.01
C SER A 17 -40.93 -17.91 6.21
N SER A 18 -41.76 -17.03 6.76
CA SER A 18 -42.97 -16.54 6.08
C SER A 18 -42.61 -15.66 4.86
N ALA A 19 -41.59 -14.78 5.02
CA ALA A 19 -41.10 -13.95 3.93
C ALA A 19 -40.54 -14.81 2.77
N LYS A 20 -39.70 -15.81 3.08
CA LYS A 20 -39.20 -16.75 2.06
C LYS A 20 -40.34 -17.47 1.36
N THR A 21 -41.32 -17.99 2.12
CA THR A 21 -42.49 -18.69 1.57
C THR A 21 -43.27 -17.79 0.62
N GLU A 22 -43.41 -16.51 0.91
CA GLU A 22 -44.09 -15.56 0.02
C GLU A 22 -43.28 -15.26 -1.21
N MET A 23 -41.98 -14.96 -1.08
CA MET A 23 -41.08 -14.64 -2.19
C MET A 23 -41.00 -15.77 -3.20
N THR A 24 -40.94 -17.03 -2.75
CA THR A 24 -40.83 -18.22 -3.64
C THR A 24 -42.06 -18.47 -4.50
N LYS A 25 -43.19 -17.80 -4.24
CA LYS A 25 -44.36 -17.84 -5.13
C LYS A 25 -44.10 -17.05 -6.43
N TYR A 26 -43.21 -16.08 -6.42
CA TYR A 26 -42.97 -15.13 -7.51
C TYR A 26 -41.61 -15.32 -8.18
N ASP A 27 -40.63 -15.87 -7.46
CA ASP A 27 -39.27 -16.00 -7.94
C ASP A 27 -38.58 -17.26 -7.41
N SER A 28 -37.92 -18.01 -8.31
CA SER A 28 -37.24 -19.27 -7.98
C SER A 28 -35.76 -19.11 -7.63
N ARG A 29 -35.24 -17.90 -7.65
CA ARG A 29 -33.83 -17.66 -7.28
C ARG A 29 -33.57 -17.98 -5.83
N PRO A 30 -32.34 -18.44 -5.47
CA PRO A 30 -31.99 -18.70 -4.07
C PRO A 30 -32.20 -17.48 -3.19
N ILE A 31 -32.56 -17.75 -1.95
CA ILE A 31 -32.78 -16.75 -0.92
C ILE A 31 -31.79 -16.98 0.21
N PHE A 32 -31.15 -15.94 0.70
CA PHE A 32 -30.23 -16.03 1.83
C PHE A 32 -30.52 -14.97 2.90
N TYR A 33 -29.98 -15.17 4.07
CA TYR A 33 -29.92 -14.19 5.15
C TYR A 33 -28.46 -13.87 5.45
N CYS A 34 -28.12 -12.59 5.55
CA CYS A 34 -26.77 -12.13 5.81
C CYS A 34 -26.34 -12.40 7.26
N ASN A 35 -25.08 -12.83 7.43
CA ASN A 35 -24.46 -13.16 8.71
C ASN A 35 -25.18 -14.27 9.51
N GLU A 36 -25.41 -15.40 8.86
CA GLU A 36 -26.07 -16.54 9.48
C GLU A 36 -25.10 -17.67 9.82
N ASP A 37 -24.71 -17.76 11.07
CA ASP A 37 -23.83 -18.83 11.58
C ASP A 37 -24.56 -20.15 11.85
N LYS A 38 -25.88 -20.13 11.86
CA LYS A 38 -26.71 -21.27 12.14
C LYS A 38 -27.31 -21.83 10.85
N ASN A 39 -27.50 -23.13 10.80
CA ASN A 39 -28.19 -23.77 9.70
C ASN A 39 -29.70 -23.51 9.76
N VAL A 40 -30.15 -22.36 9.24
CA VAL A 40 -31.56 -21.98 9.26
C VAL A 40 -32.26 -22.42 7.96
N SER A 41 -33.51 -22.87 8.09
CA SER A 41 -34.29 -23.40 6.96
C SER A 41 -34.69 -22.34 5.93
N TYR A 42 -34.77 -21.09 6.33
CA TYR A 42 -35.17 -19.99 5.44
C TYR A 42 -34.01 -19.44 4.57
N SER A 43 -32.78 -19.87 4.77
CA SER A 43 -31.64 -19.51 3.90
C SER A 43 -31.19 -20.69 3.07
N ASP A 44 -31.02 -20.49 1.77
CA ASP A 44 -30.50 -21.50 0.83
C ASP A 44 -28.97 -21.50 0.78
N LEU A 45 -28.33 -20.44 1.24
CA LEU A 45 -26.90 -20.29 1.37
C LEU A 45 -26.50 -20.22 2.85
N HIS A 46 -25.27 -20.62 3.17
CA HIS A 46 -24.64 -20.31 4.43
C HIS A 46 -23.77 -19.08 4.26
N SER A 47 -23.90 -18.06 5.11
CA SER A 47 -23.14 -16.81 4.96
C SER A 47 -22.63 -16.27 6.29
N ASN A 48 -21.44 -15.65 6.23
CA ASN A 48 -20.82 -14.92 7.34
C ASN A 48 -20.29 -13.56 6.86
N MET A 49 -20.12 -12.68 7.84
CA MET A 49 -19.38 -11.41 7.66
C MET A 49 -17.95 -11.56 8.17
N TYR A 50 -17.01 -10.97 7.47
CA TYR A 50 -15.61 -10.81 7.86
C TYR A 50 -14.93 -12.08 8.43
N PRO A 51 -15.12 -13.26 7.83
CA PRO A 51 -14.36 -14.44 8.24
C PRO A 51 -12.87 -14.20 7.92
N THR A 52 -11.97 -14.73 8.73
CA THR A 52 -10.55 -14.74 8.35
C THR A 52 -10.30 -15.60 7.10
N VAL A 53 -9.17 -15.45 6.42
CA VAL A 53 -8.79 -16.31 5.28
C VAL A 53 -8.82 -17.79 5.68
N ASN A 54 -8.29 -18.13 6.87
CA ASN A 54 -8.31 -19.50 7.39
C ASN A 54 -9.74 -20.02 7.66
N ALA A 55 -10.60 -19.19 8.25
CA ALA A 55 -12.00 -19.53 8.48
C ALA A 55 -12.72 -19.76 7.14
N THR A 56 -12.46 -18.93 6.14
CA THR A 56 -12.97 -19.09 4.76
C THR A 56 -12.50 -20.42 4.15
N SER A 57 -11.22 -20.73 4.28
CA SER A 57 -10.65 -22.00 3.76
C SER A 57 -11.32 -23.22 4.38
N SER A 58 -11.72 -23.17 5.65
CA SER A 58 -12.46 -24.26 6.31
C SER A 58 -13.83 -24.54 5.70
N LYS A 59 -14.36 -23.63 4.87
CA LYS A 59 -15.65 -23.74 4.17
C LYS A 59 -15.52 -24.12 2.69
N SER A 60 -14.37 -24.59 2.25
CA SER A 60 -14.05 -24.86 0.82
C SER A 60 -15.01 -25.83 0.13
N SER A 61 -15.65 -26.72 0.85
CA SER A 61 -16.69 -27.64 0.35
C SER A 61 -18.13 -27.17 0.64
N GLY A 62 -18.32 -25.94 1.07
CA GLY A 62 -19.57 -25.39 1.58
C GLY A 62 -19.71 -25.55 3.09
N ALA A 63 -20.83 -25.15 3.63
CA ALA A 63 -21.11 -25.23 5.05
C ALA A 63 -22.55 -25.73 5.30
N ASN A 64 -22.69 -26.66 6.21
CA ASN A 64 -24.00 -27.22 6.59
C ASN A 64 -24.80 -27.80 5.40
N GLY A 65 -24.11 -28.36 4.38
CA GLY A 65 -24.74 -28.87 3.17
C GLY A 65 -25.23 -27.81 2.19
N LYS A 66 -24.82 -26.55 2.37
CA LYS A 66 -25.19 -25.40 1.53
C LYS A 66 -23.94 -24.77 0.93
N PRO A 67 -24.06 -24.07 -0.23
CA PRO A 67 -22.99 -23.21 -0.71
C PRO A 67 -22.67 -22.12 0.32
N TYR A 68 -21.37 -21.77 0.42
CA TYR A 68 -20.92 -20.73 1.32
C TYR A 68 -20.72 -19.40 0.55
N PHE A 69 -21.23 -18.32 1.11
CA PHE A 69 -21.15 -16.97 0.55
C PHE A 69 -20.69 -16.00 1.63
N ILE A 70 -19.67 -15.20 1.35
CA ILE A 70 -19.19 -14.17 2.27
C ILE A 70 -19.98 -12.90 1.98
N CYS A 71 -21.00 -12.63 2.79
CA CYS A 71 -21.89 -11.50 2.53
C CYS A 71 -21.23 -10.14 2.70
N GLU A 72 -20.20 -10.05 3.56
CA GLU A 72 -19.32 -8.90 3.70
C GLU A 72 -17.91 -9.35 4.05
N TYR A 73 -16.90 -8.78 3.38
CA TYR A 73 -15.48 -8.98 3.70
C TYR A 73 -14.64 -7.81 3.20
N ALA A 74 -13.33 -7.82 3.52
CA ALA A 74 -12.37 -6.82 3.07
C ALA A 74 -12.88 -5.38 3.29
N HIS A 75 -13.31 -5.08 4.53
CA HIS A 75 -13.83 -3.78 4.94
C HIS A 75 -12.96 -2.64 4.41
N ALA A 76 -13.51 -1.80 3.50
CA ALA A 76 -12.72 -0.92 2.65
C ALA A 76 -12.54 0.51 3.21
N MET A 77 -12.80 0.69 4.50
CA MET A 77 -12.63 1.98 5.19
C MET A 77 -11.15 2.37 5.25
N GLY A 78 -10.85 3.60 4.81
CA GLY A 78 -9.51 4.15 4.85
C GLY A 78 -8.48 3.32 4.07
N GLN A 79 -7.33 3.06 4.66
CA GLN A 79 -6.32 2.13 4.15
C GLN A 79 -6.76 0.69 4.42
N ALA A 80 -7.19 0.01 3.39
CA ALA A 80 -7.91 -1.26 3.55
C ALA A 80 -7.72 -2.21 2.35
N VAL A 81 -8.58 -3.20 2.28
CA VAL A 81 -8.63 -4.34 1.35
C VAL A 81 -7.37 -5.22 1.36
N GLY A 82 -6.76 -5.35 2.54
CA GLY A 82 -5.68 -6.31 2.73
C GLY A 82 -6.16 -7.76 2.60
N ASN A 83 -5.23 -8.64 2.28
CA ASN A 83 -5.45 -10.09 2.06
C ASN A 83 -6.48 -10.43 0.97
N LEU A 84 -6.84 -9.49 0.09
CA LEU A 84 -7.84 -9.74 -0.94
C LEU A 84 -7.42 -10.88 -1.88
N LYS A 85 -6.13 -10.94 -2.22
CA LYS A 85 -5.56 -12.02 -3.05
C LYS A 85 -5.71 -13.38 -2.37
N GLU A 86 -5.39 -13.48 -1.09
CA GLU A 86 -5.45 -14.72 -0.33
C GLU A 86 -6.90 -15.22 -0.19
N TYR A 87 -7.87 -14.33 0.01
CA TYR A 87 -9.28 -14.71 -0.04
C TYR A 87 -9.66 -15.31 -1.39
N TRP A 88 -9.26 -14.68 -2.49
CA TRP A 88 -9.61 -15.14 -3.82
C TRP A 88 -8.88 -16.42 -4.23
N ASP A 89 -7.68 -16.67 -3.73
CA ASP A 89 -7.01 -17.95 -3.91
C ASP A 89 -7.80 -19.11 -3.27
N VAL A 90 -8.37 -18.87 -2.09
CA VAL A 90 -9.25 -19.81 -1.41
C VAL A 90 -10.58 -19.97 -2.17
N ILE A 91 -11.22 -18.87 -2.54
CA ILE A 91 -12.52 -18.89 -3.23
C ILE A 91 -12.42 -19.63 -4.56
N GLU A 92 -11.43 -19.29 -5.40
CA GLU A 92 -11.26 -19.88 -6.73
C GLU A 92 -10.81 -21.36 -6.70
N SER A 93 -10.13 -21.79 -5.64
CA SER A 93 -9.75 -23.20 -5.45
C SER A 93 -10.83 -24.05 -4.79
N SER A 94 -11.93 -23.44 -4.35
CA SER A 94 -13.00 -24.11 -3.61
C SER A 94 -14.14 -24.58 -4.53
N THR A 95 -14.82 -25.64 -4.12
CA THR A 95 -16.01 -26.17 -4.83
C THR A 95 -17.32 -25.73 -4.18
N GLY A 96 -17.28 -25.27 -2.95
CA GLY A 96 -18.46 -24.91 -2.15
C GLY A 96 -18.56 -23.43 -1.80
N ILE A 97 -17.54 -22.62 -2.08
CA ILE A 97 -17.59 -21.15 -1.90
C ILE A 97 -17.99 -20.51 -3.23
N ILE A 98 -19.03 -19.69 -3.21
CA ILE A 98 -19.58 -19.05 -4.40
C ILE A 98 -19.18 -17.59 -4.59
N GLY A 99 -18.35 -17.04 -3.69
CA GLY A 99 -17.82 -15.68 -3.74
C GLY A 99 -18.14 -14.86 -2.49
N GLY A 100 -17.99 -13.55 -2.62
CA GLY A 100 -18.27 -12.60 -1.54
C GLY A 100 -18.43 -11.18 -2.04
N CYS A 101 -18.93 -10.29 -1.17
CA CYS A 101 -19.10 -8.87 -1.43
C CYS A 101 -18.15 -8.05 -0.54
N ILE A 102 -17.29 -7.25 -1.16
CA ILE A 102 -16.48 -6.27 -0.42
C ILE A 102 -17.42 -5.24 0.21
N TRP A 103 -17.22 -4.89 1.46
CA TRP A 103 -17.91 -3.81 2.12
C TRP A 103 -17.04 -2.55 2.14
N ASP A 104 -17.32 -1.46 1.33
CA ASP A 104 -18.29 -1.52 0.24
C ASP A 104 -17.69 -0.93 -1.05
N TRP A 105 -18.52 -0.55 -2.01
CA TRP A 105 -18.04 -0.09 -3.32
C TRP A 105 -17.61 1.38 -3.31
N VAL A 106 -18.41 2.27 -2.70
CA VAL A 106 -18.21 3.71 -2.77
C VAL A 106 -18.43 4.35 -1.42
N ASP A 107 -17.53 5.26 -1.04
CA ASP A 107 -17.73 6.10 0.14
C ASP A 107 -19.06 6.83 0.06
N GLN A 108 -19.83 6.82 1.16
CA GLN A 108 -21.19 7.35 1.24
C GLN A 108 -21.23 8.78 1.78
N SER A 109 -20.09 9.43 1.89
CA SER A 109 -19.99 10.83 2.28
C SER A 109 -20.58 11.77 1.22
N ILE A 110 -20.94 12.94 1.65
CA ILE A 110 -21.48 14.00 0.80
C ILE A 110 -20.61 15.25 0.89
N TYR A 111 -20.74 16.16 -0.07
CA TYR A 111 -20.06 17.44 -0.03
C TYR A 111 -20.52 18.28 1.17
N LYS A 112 -19.62 19.02 1.76
CA LYS A 112 -20.03 20.15 2.61
C LYS A 112 -20.78 21.18 1.75
N PRO A 113 -21.84 21.80 2.29
CA PRO A 113 -22.62 22.79 1.51
C PRO A 113 -21.77 23.93 0.94
N SER A 114 -20.73 24.37 1.67
CA SER A 114 -19.77 25.39 1.21
C SER A 114 -19.01 24.97 -0.05
N ASP A 115 -18.68 23.70 -0.18
CA ASP A 115 -17.87 23.20 -1.29
C ASP A 115 -18.68 23.00 -2.56
N LEU A 116 -19.97 22.69 -2.43
CA LEU A 116 -20.89 22.67 -3.56
C LEU A 116 -21.02 24.05 -4.23
N VAL A 117 -20.96 25.11 -3.44
CA VAL A 117 -21.05 26.50 -3.93
C VAL A 117 -19.75 26.94 -4.60
N ASN A 118 -18.62 26.53 -4.07
CA ASN A 118 -17.29 27.00 -4.50
C ASN A 118 -16.61 26.07 -5.50
N GLY A 119 -17.10 24.84 -5.68
CA GLY A 119 -16.56 23.84 -6.61
C GLY A 119 -15.10 23.52 -6.35
N THR A 120 -14.62 23.69 -5.11
CA THR A 120 -13.21 23.56 -4.77
C THR A 120 -12.82 22.10 -4.73
N LYS A 121 -11.96 21.69 -5.66
CA LYS A 121 -11.23 20.43 -5.61
C LYS A 121 -9.82 20.66 -5.11
N THR A 122 -9.31 19.72 -4.35
CA THR A 122 -7.89 19.70 -4.02
C THR A 122 -7.04 19.44 -5.25
N LYS A 123 -5.71 19.57 -5.13
CA LYS A 123 -4.74 19.27 -6.19
C LYS A 123 -4.94 17.85 -6.77
N ASN A 124 -5.29 16.88 -5.93
CA ASN A 124 -5.50 15.49 -6.34
C ASN A 124 -6.95 15.19 -6.76
N GLY A 125 -7.79 16.19 -6.89
CA GLY A 125 -9.19 16.06 -7.31
C GLY A 125 -10.16 15.65 -6.21
N PHE A 126 -9.72 15.57 -4.96
CA PHE A 126 -10.58 15.31 -3.81
C PHE A 126 -11.39 16.55 -3.41
N HIS A 127 -12.50 16.32 -2.77
CA HIS A 127 -13.36 17.35 -2.21
C HIS A 127 -13.38 17.30 -0.69
N ASN A 128 -13.80 18.37 -0.05
CA ASN A 128 -14.04 18.41 1.39
C ASN A 128 -15.34 17.65 1.70
N TRP A 129 -15.21 16.35 1.88
CA TRP A 129 -16.33 15.47 2.19
C TRP A 129 -16.78 15.66 3.63
N ALA A 130 -18.08 15.60 3.87
CA ALA A 130 -18.65 15.58 5.20
C ALA A 130 -18.81 14.14 5.68
N SER A 131 -18.45 13.90 6.94
CA SER A 131 -18.67 12.63 7.66
C SER A 131 -19.92 12.69 8.53
N GLY A 132 -20.25 11.59 9.21
CA GLY A 132 -21.36 11.53 10.15
C GLY A 132 -21.26 12.55 11.29
N TYR A 133 -20.06 12.91 11.71
CA TYR A 133 -19.82 13.93 12.75
C TYR A 133 -20.26 15.33 12.36
N ASP A 134 -20.15 15.68 11.10
CA ASP A 134 -20.50 17.03 10.61
C ASP A 134 -21.98 17.35 10.74
N TYR A 135 -22.82 16.34 11.01
CA TYR A 135 -24.29 16.48 11.12
C TYR A 135 -24.82 16.40 12.54
N ASN A 136 -24.00 16.11 13.53
CA ASN A 136 -24.45 15.90 14.91
C ASN A 136 -24.82 17.19 15.68
N SER A 137 -24.33 18.35 15.27
CA SER A 137 -24.33 19.54 16.12
C SER A 137 -25.57 20.43 16.02
N THR A 138 -26.41 20.27 15.00
CA THR A 138 -27.47 21.26 14.70
C THR A 138 -28.90 20.75 14.75
N SER A 139 -29.13 19.44 14.76
CA SER A 139 -30.48 18.91 14.62
C SER A 139 -31.12 18.39 15.92
N GLY A 140 -30.37 18.31 17.00
CA GLY A 140 -30.87 17.70 18.25
C GLY A 140 -31.21 16.21 18.11
N ILE A 141 -30.96 15.62 16.95
CA ILE A 141 -31.14 14.21 16.68
C ILE A 141 -29.78 13.57 16.87
N ASN A 142 -29.68 12.70 17.87
CA ASN A 142 -28.51 11.85 18.06
C ASN A 142 -28.57 10.73 17.02
N TYR A 143 -27.95 10.93 15.86
CA TYR A 143 -27.90 9.95 14.78
C TYR A 143 -26.95 8.79 15.09
N GLY A 144 -26.70 8.49 16.35
CA GLY A 144 -25.89 7.36 16.80
C GLY A 144 -24.59 7.25 16.03
N PHE A 145 -23.61 7.86 16.51
CA PHE A 145 -22.17 7.74 16.28
C PHE A 145 -21.73 6.83 15.11
N GLN A 146 -22.13 7.12 13.89
CA GLN A 146 -21.56 6.43 12.73
C GLN A 146 -20.22 7.03 12.30
N GLY A 147 -19.91 8.24 12.75
CA GLY A 147 -18.62 8.88 12.53
C GLY A 147 -18.19 8.86 11.07
N ASN A 148 -17.00 8.38 10.83
CA ASN A 148 -16.46 8.14 9.50
C ASN A 148 -16.87 6.77 8.90
N PHE A 149 -17.77 6.01 9.54
CA PHE A 149 -18.32 4.74 9.04
C PHE A 149 -19.10 4.87 7.72
N LEU A 150 -19.33 6.06 7.26
CA LEU A 150 -19.85 6.32 5.92
C LEU A 150 -18.80 6.08 4.82
N ASN A 151 -17.53 5.97 5.18
CA ASN A 151 -16.39 5.99 4.25
C ASN A 151 -15.77 4.61 4.11
N ASN A 152 -16.61 3.62 3.79
CA ASN A 152 -16.23 2.22 3.64
C ASN A 152 -15.92 1.83 2.19
N GLY A 153 -15.87 2.80 1.28
CA GLY A 153 -15.80 2.54 -0.16
C GLY A 153 -14.40 2.15 -0.65
N ILE A 154 -14.37 1.32 -1.70
CA ILE A 154 -13.17 1.08 -2.51
C ILE A 154 -12.78 2.35 -3.25
N ILE A 155 -13.76 3.17 -3.63
CA ILE A 155 -13.58 4.44 -4.35
C ILE A 155 -14.22 5.58 -3.59
N THR A 156 -13.79 6.79 -3.91
CA THR A 156 -14.32 8.03 -3.32
C THR A 156 -15.77 8.29 -3.74
N PRO A 157 -16.49 9.19 -3.05
CA PRO A 157 -17.88 9.51 -3.40
C PRO A 157 -18.06 10.05 -4.84
N ASP A 158 -17.07 10.75 -5.40
CA ASP A 158 -17.06 11.23 -6.78
C ASP A 158 -16.49 10.22 -7.80
N ARG A 159 -16.27 8.97 -7.36
CA ARG A 159 -15.80 7.85 -8.18
C ARG A 159 -14.34 7.97 -8.63
N ALA A 160 -13.51 8.71 -7.90
CA ALA A 160 -12.09 8.75 -8.17
C ALA A 160 -11.41 7.39 -7.93
N TRP A 161 -10.38 7.12 -8.70
CA TRP A 161 -9.57 5.91 -8.56
C TRP A 161 -8.74 5.98 -7.28
N THR A 162 -8.65 4.85 -6.58
CA THR A 162 -7.86 4.72 -5.36
C THR A 162 -6.86 3.56 -5.47
N SER A 163 -5.91 3.52 -4.55
CA SER A 163 -5.00 2.37 -4.39
C SER A 163 -5.74 1.05 -4.12
N LYS A 164 -6.87 1.12 -3.42
CA LYS A 164 -7.75 -0.03 -3.16
C LYS A 164 -8.33 -0.61 -4.45
N LEU A 165 -8.82 0.27 -5.35
CA LEU A 165 -9.38 -0.17 -6.64
C LEU A 165 -8.33 -0.83 -7.52
N THR A 166 -7.06 -0.40 -7.43
CA THR A 166 -5.95 -1.03 -8.16
C THR A 166 -5.78 -2.51 -7.76
N GLU A 167 -5.85 -2.80 -6.47
CA GLU A 167 -5.78 -4.19 -5.97
C GLU A 167 -7.01 -5.00 -6.38
N VAL A 168 -8.22 -4.43 -6.24
CA VAL A 168 -9.47 -5.09 -6.65
C VAL A 168 -9.46 -5.41 -8.14
N LYS A 169 -9.05 -4.46 -9.00
CA LYS A 169 -8.91 -4.69 -10.44
C LYS A 169 -8.03 -5.89 -10.75
N LYS A 170 -6.89 -5.98 -10.07
CA LYS A 170 -5.94 -7.07 -10.26
C LYS A 170 -6.48 -8.41 -9.80
N VAL A 171 -6.99 -8.46 -8.58
CA VAL A 171 -7.45 -9.71 -7.96
C VAL A 171 -8.70 -10.25 -8.65
N TYR A 172 -9.63 -9.36 -9.05
CA TYR A 172 -10.87 -9.73 -9.74
C TYR A 172 -10.71 -9.96 -11.25
N SER A 173 -9.47 -9.91 -11.75
CA SER A 173 -9.22 -10.12 -13.18
C SER A 173 -9.68 -11.51 -13.62
N ASN A 174 -10.45 -11.56 -14.70
CA ASN A 174 -10.89 -12.82 -15.34
C ASN A 174 -9.83 -13.46 -16.25
N VAL A 175 -8.64 -12.87 -16.33
CA VAL A 175 -7.50 -13.44 -17.04
C VAL A 175 -6.29 -13.43 -16.13
N THR A 176 -5.63 -14.57 -16.02
CA THR A 176 -4.41 -14.71 -15.24
C THR A 176 -3.27 -15.23 -16.11
N PHE A 177 -2.06 -14.94 -15.68
CA PHE A 177 -0.85 -15.30 -16.38
C PHE A 177 0.05 -16.16 -15.51
N SER A 178 0.71 -17.13 -16.15
CA SER A 178 1.84 -17.82 -15.53
C SER A 178 2.93 -18.06 -16.57
N LYS A 179 4.18 -18.09 -16.12
CA LYS A 179 5.35 -18.22 -16.99
C LYS A 179 6.16 -19.45 -16.61
N ASN A 180 6.47 -20.28 -17.60
CA ASN A 180 7.43 -21.36 -17.46
C ASN A 180 8.46 -21.24 -18.59
N ARG A 181 9.71 -20.90 -18.27
CA ARG A 181 10.78 -20.61 -19.24
C ARG A 181 10.33 -19.57 -20.28
N SER A 182 10.26 -19.93 -21.55
CA SER A 182 9.80 -19.10 -22.65
C SER A 182 8.30 -19.22 -22.97
N THR A 183 7.56 -20.01 -22.21
CA THR A 183 6.12 -20.18 -22.43
C THR A 183 5.33 -19.35 -21.43
N LEU A 184 4.52 -18.43 -21.95
CA LEU A 184 3.50 -17.69 -21.21
C LEU A 184 2.17 -18.44 -21.35
N THR A 185 1.57 -18.81 -20.24
CA THR A 185 0.22 -19.35 -20.20
C THR A 185 -0.74 -18.22 -19.87
N VAL A 186 -1.74 -18.02 -20.72
CA VAL A 186 -2.83 -17.03 -20.54
C VAL A 186 -4.10 -17.82 -20.24
N LYS A 187 -4.54 -17.81 -18.99
CA LYS A 187 -5.75 -18.50 -18.55
C LYS A 187 -6.96 -17.57 -18.64
N ASN A 188 -7.94 -17.96 -19.45
CA ASN A 188 -9.23 -17.29 -19.55
C ASN A 188 -10.19 -17.87 -18.50
N LYS A 189 -10.53 -17.12 -17.48
CA LYS A 189 -11.52 -17.46 -16.45
C LYS A 189 -12.94 -16.98 -16.77
N ASN A 190 -13.14 -16.28 -17.89
CA ASN A 190 -14.48 -15.88 -18.31
C ASN A 190 -15.35 -17.12 -18.59
N SER A 191 -16.65 -16.98 -18.35
CA SER A 191 -17.62 -18.07 -18.56
C SER A 191 -18.20 -18.07 -19.99
N PHE A 192 -18.18 -16.94 -20.71
CA PHE A 192 -18.94 -16.76 -21.95
C PHE A 192 -18.15 -16.15 -23.11
N ILE A 193 -17.03 -15.45 -22.83
CA ILE A 193 -16.26 -14.76 -23.86
C ILE A 193 -14.88 -15.39 -24.06
N ASP A 194 -14.41 -15.38 -25.29
CA ASP A 194 -13.05 -15.78 -25.66
C ASP A 194 -12.09 -14.57 -25.60
N LEU A 195 -10.81 -14.82 -25.87
CA LEU A 195 -9.79 -13.78 -25.86
C LEU A 195 -9.46 -13.22 -27.26
N SER A 196 -10.25 -13.49 -28.29
CA SER A 196 -9.99 -13.05 -29.67
C SER A 196 -10.06 -11.51 -29.82
N GLY A 197 -10.86 -10.85 -28.98
CA GLY A 197 -11.02 -9.39 -28.93
C GLY A 197 -9.85 -8.64 -28.28
N TYR A 198 -8.81 -9.34 -27.84
CA TYR A 198 -7.69 -8.76 -27.10
C TYR A 198 -6.36 -8.92 -27.84
N MET A 199 -5.44 -8.00 -27.57
CA MET A 199 -4.03 -8.11 -27.95
C MET A 199 -3.15 -8.27 -26.71
N LEU A 200 -2.05 -8.97 -26.89
CA LEU A 200 -1.07 -9.20 -25.84
C LEU A 200 0.20 -8.40 -26.14
N THR A 201 0.69 -7.67 -25.15
CA THR A 201 1.92 -6.89 -25.24
C THR A 201 2.86 -7.24 -24.08
N TYR A 202 4.13 -6.91 -24.23
CA TYR A 202 5.12 -7.03 -23.17
C TYR A 202 5.98 -5.77 -23.06
N GLN A 203 6.57 -5.59 -21.88
CA GLN A 203 7.62 -4.61 -21.59
C GLN A 203 8.70 -5.30 -20.78
N LEU A 204 9.94 -5.21 -21.23
CA LEU A 204 11.11 -5.61 -20.47
C LEU A 204 11.67 -4.39 -19.76
N LEU A 205 11.80 -4.49 -18.45
CA LEU A 205 12.42 -3.46 -17.61
C LEU A 205 13.80 -3.94 -17.15
N CYS A 206 14.77 -3.02 -17.12
CA CYS A 206 16.08 -3.19 -16.51
C CYS A 206 16.21 -2.15 -15.37
N ASP A 207 16.40 -2.61 -14.13
CA ASP A 207 16.42 -1.78 -12.92
C ASP A 207 15.24 -0.78 -12.84
N GLY A 208 14.06 -1.26 -13.23
CA GLY A 208 12.82 -0.50 -13.26
C GLY A 208 12.62 0.39 -14.48
N CYS A 209 13.61 0.59 -15.36
CA CYS A 209 13.50 1.38 -16.57
C CYS A 209 13.08 0.53 -17.77
N LEU A 210 12.21 1.07 -18.62
CA LEU A 210 11.81 0.40 -19.86
C LEU A 210 13.02 0.25 -20.79
N GLN A 211 13.37 -0.98 -21.14
CA GLN A 211 14.44 -1.31 -22.06
C GLN A 211 13.91 -1.72 -23.43
N GLU A 212 12.85 -2.52 -23.46
CA GLU A 212 12.27 -3.06 -24.68
C GLU A 212 10.77 -3.26 -24.48
N GLU A 213 9.99 -3.07 -25.54
CA GLU A 213 8.57 -3.43 -25.55
C GLU A 213 8.14 -4.00 -26.91
N GLY A 214 7.05 -4.75 -26.91
CA GLY A 214 6.57 -5.35 -28.15
C GLY A 214 5.21 -6.03 -28.03
N LYS A 215 4.78 -6.56 -29.16
CA LYS A 215 3.53 -7.35 -29.26
C LYS A 215 3.87 -8.83 -29.26
N LEU A 216 3.06 -9.59 -28.58
CA LEU A 216 3.05 -11.06 -28.60
C LEU A 216 1.93 -11.57 -29.51
N SER A 217 1.97 -12.85 -29.83
CA SER A 217 0.86 -13.50 -30.52
C SER A 217 -0.43 -13.32 -29.74
N SER A 218 -1.52 -12.97 -30.43
CA SER A 218 -2.83 -12.83 -29.77
C SER A 218 -3.24 -14.16 -29.13
N PRO A 219 -3.63 -14.14 -27.85
CA PRO A 219 -4.06 -15.37 -27.19
C PRO A 219 -5.39 -15.82 -27.80
N SER A 220 -5.47 -17.12 -28.14
CA SER A 220 -6.71 -17.75 -28.57
C SER A 220 -7.13 -18.75 -27.51
N ALA A 221 -7.98 -18.31 -26.58
CA ALA A 221 -8.52 -19.15 -25.52
C ALA A 221 -10.03 -18.91 -25.42
N THR A 222 -10.81 -19.97 -25.64
CA THR A 222 -12.24 -19.95 -25.35
C THR A 222 -12.49 -19.86 -23.85
N ALA A 223 -13.73 -19.57 -23.45
CA ALA A 223 -14.13 -19.50 -22.05
C ALA A 223 -13.64 -20.74 -21.25
N GLY A 224 -13.07 -20.50 -20.08
CA GLY A 224 -12.55 -21.55 -19.19
C GLY A 224 -11.23 -22.20 -19.62
N ASN A 225 -10.69 -21.91 -20.80
CA ASN A 225 -9.48 -22.55 -21.35
C ASN A 225 -8.22 -21.67 -21.23
N SER A 226 -7.08 -22.19 -21.66
CA SER A 226 -5.81 -21.49 -21.67
C SER A 226 -5.23 -21.40 -23.08
N ALA A 227 -4.54 -20.32 -23.37
CA ALA A 227 -3.66 -20.18 -24.51
C ALA A 227 -2.20 -20.22 -24.07
N TYR A 228 -1.33 -20.73 -24.94
CA TYR A 228 0.12 -20.78 -24.73
C TYR A 228 0.80 -19.89 -25.76
N VAL A 229 1.57 -18.93 -25.28
CA VAL A 229 2.26 -17.95 -26.12
C VAL A 229 3.76 -18.05 -25.89
N THR A 230 4.53 -18.11 -26.96
CA THR A 230 6.00 -18.11 -26.86
C THR A 230 6.49 -16.69 -26.64
N LEU A 231 7.25 -16.49 -25.57
CA LEU A 231 7.97 -15.24 -25.31
C LEU A 231 9.23 -15.14 -26.16
N PRO A 232 9.62 -13.95 -26.59
CA PRO A 232 10.93 -13.73 -27.23
C PRO A 232 12.06 -14.06 -26.25
N SER A 233 13.27 -14.21 -26.80
CA SER A 233 14.47 -14.31 -25.99
C SER A 233 14.90 -12.90 -25.56
N PHE A 234 15.03 -12.70 -24.26
CA PHE A 234 15.50 -11.42 -23.70
C PHE A 234 16.99 -11.50 -23.40
N SER A 235 17.72 -10.44 -23.75
CA SER A 235 19.12 -10.30 -23.34
C SER A 235 19.16 -9.76 -21.91
N THR A 236 19.67 -10.57 -20.99
CA THR A 236 19.81 -10.21 -19.57
C THR A 236 21.22 -10.51 -19.10
N ASP A 237 21.71 -9.77 -18.12
CA ASP A 237 22.97 -10.05 -17.42
C ASP A 237 22.71 -10.36 -15.92
N ASN A 238 23.81 -10.59 -15.20
CA ASN A 238 23.72 -10.89 -13.76
C ASN A 238 23.88 -9.65 -12.87
N ASP A 239 24.11 -8.49 -13.44
CA ASP A 239 24.41 -7.27 -12.67
C ASP A 239 23.16 -6.40 -12.47
N HIS A 240 22.10 -6.63 -13.27
CA HIS A 240 20.87 -5.85 -13.23
C HIS A 240 19.64 -6.69 -12.89
N GLU A 241 18.61 -6.05 -12.31
CA GLU A 241 17.31 -6.65 -12.08
C GLU A 241 16.42 -6.49 -13.30
N TYR A 242 16.07 -7.63 -13.95
CA TYR A 242 15.19 -7.64 -15.11
C TYR A 242 13.80 -8.10 -14.74
N LEU A 243 12.80 -7.32 -15.17
CA LEU A 243 11.38 -7.58 -14.93
C LEU A 243 10.65 -7.60 -16.28
N LEU A 244 9.72 -8.54 -16.43
CA LEU A 244 8.88 -8.67 -17.62
C LEU A 244 7.43 -8.37 -17.24
N ASN A 245 6.88 -7.27 -17.74
CA ASN A 245 5.45 -6.99 -17.69
C ASN A 245 4.78 -7.60 -18.92
N VAL A 246 3.65 -8.28 -18.72
CA VAL A 246 2.76 -8.74 -19.79
C VAL A 246 1.39 -8.12 -19.59
N GLN A 247 0.75 -7.70 -20.68
CA GLN A 247 -0.48 -6.92 -20.63
C GLN A 247 -1.45 -7.39 -21.70
N LEU A 248 -2.66 -7.75 -21.29
CA LEU A 248 -3.78 -8.01 -22.19
C LEU A 248 -4.58 -6.74 -22.38
N ARG A 249 -4.71 -6.30 -23.63
CA ARG A 249 -5.32 -5.01 -23.96
C ARG A 249 -6.51 -5.18 -24.91
N LEU A 250 -7.50 -4.30 -24.82
CA LEU A 250 -8.58 -4.22 -25.80
C LEU A 250 -8.03 -3.91 -27.19
N LYS A 251 -8.43 -4.66 -28.21
CA LYS A 251 -8.14 -4.33 -29.62
C LYS A 251 -8.93 -3.14 -30.12
N ASN A 252 -10.19 -3.05 -29.73
CA ASN A 252 -11.14 -2.02 -30.14
C ASN A 252 -11.77 -1.36 -28.92
N SER A 253 -12.22 -0.13 -29.08
CA SER A 253 -13.00 0.55 -28.05
C SER A 253 -14.33 -0.17 -27.80
N THR A 254 -14.78 -0.12 -26.56
CA THR A 254 -16.06 -0.66 -26.06
C THR A 254 -16.87 0.47 -25.45
N LEU A 255 -18.07 0.19 -24.93
CA LEU A 255 -18.89 1.19 -24.22
C LEU A 255 -18.24 1.68 -22.90
N TRP A 256 -17.30 0.93 -22.35
CA TRP A 256 -16.72 1.18 -21.01
C TRP A 256 -15.23 1.51 -21.04
N ALA A 257 -14.51 1.27 -22.14
CA ALA A 257 -13.08 1.61 -22.27
C ALA A 257 -12.64 1.71 -23.72
N ASP A 258 -11.61 2.53 -23.96
CA ASP A 258 -11.01 2.72 -25.27
C ASP A 258 -10.09 1.55 -25.68
N ALA A 259 -9.83 1.46 -26.98
CA ALA A 259 -8.82 0.56 -27.52
C ALA A 259 -7.46 0.78 -26.83
N GLY A 260 -6.77 -0.30 -26.52
CA GLY A 260 -5.50 -0.26 -25.77
C GLY A 260 -5.65 -0.32 -24.25
N TYR A 261 -6.87 -0.22 -23.69
CA TYR A 261 -7.08 -0.35 -22.24
C TYR A 261 -6.58 -1.72 -21.74
N ILE A 262 -5.81 -1.71 -20.64
CA ILE A 262 -5.26 -2.92 -20.01
C ILE A 262 -6.35 -3.58 -19.17
N VAL A 263 -6.81 -4.74 -19.60
CA VAL A 263 -7.85 -5.51 -18.89
C VAL A 263 -7.26 -6.50 -17.89
N ALA A 264 -6.05 -6.97 -18.16
CA ALA A 264 -5.30 -7.86 -17.26
C ALA A 264 -3.81 -7.68 -17.50
N ASP A 265 -3.02 -7.85 -16.47
CA ASP A 265 -1.56 -7.73 -16.53
C ASP A 265 -0.89 -8.63 -15.50
N GLU A 266 0.43 -8.83 -15.66
CA GLU A 266 1.28 -9.54 -14.71
C GLU A 266 2.72 -9.09 -14.86
N GLN A 267 3.48 -9.15 -13.77
CA GLN A 267 4.91 -8.90 -13.77
C GLN A 267 5.68 -10.14 -13.33
N PHE A 268 6.69 -10.52 -14.11
CA PHE A 268 7.58 -11.63 -13.79
C PHE A 268 9.00 -11.13 -13.56
N SER A 269 9.63 -11.61 -12.50
CA SER A 269 11.07 -11.42 -12.31
C SER A 269 11.84 -12.40 -13.21
N LEU A 270 12.83 -11.90 -13.93
CA LEU A 270 13.69 -12.72 -14.79
C LEU A 270 15.03 -13.06 -14.14
N THR A 271 15.60 -12.14 -13.34
CA THR A 271 16.95 -12.30 -12.74
C THR A 271 16.96 -12.16 -11.20
N GLY A 272 15.86 -11.84 -10.56
CA GLY A 272 15.79 -11.58 -9.12
C GLY A 272 16.42 -10.24 -8.71
N ARG A 273 16.11 -9.82 -7.49
CA ARG A 273 16.61 -8.58 -6.90
C ARG A 273 18.13 -8.60 -6.79
N LYS A 274 18.74 -7.45 -7.07
CA LYS A 274 20.16 -7.21 -6.76
C LYS A 274 20.27 -6.52 -5.41
N GLU A 275 21.14 -7.05 -4.57
CA GLU A 275 21.45 -6.42 -3.30
C GLU A 275 22.35 -5.21 -3.50
N VAL A 276 22.07 -4.14 -2.78
CA VAL A 276 22.99 -3.01 -2.67
C VAL A 276 24.13 -3.46 -1.74
N THR A 277 25.31 -3.66 -2.28
CA THR A 277 26.48 -3.89 -1.46
C THR A 277 26.94 -2.57 -0.86
N ALA A 278 27.44 -2.62 0.39
CA ALA A 278 28.12 -1.48 1.00
C ALA A 278 29.17 -0.92 0.03
N GLY A 279 29.24 0.39 -0.11
CA GLY A 279 30.08 1.04 -1.09
C GLY A 279 31.55 0.63 -0.98
N ASN A 280 32.16 0.28 -2.07
CA ASN A 280 33.59 0.00 -2.13
C ASN A 280 34.34 1.32 -2.40
N HIS A 281 34.33 2.19 -1.39
CA HIS A 281 34.91 3.52 -1.47
C HIS A 281 36.41 3.47 -1.27
N THR A 282 37.18 3.97 -2.20
CA THR A 282 38.64 3.96 -2.08
C THR A 282 39.16 5.15 -1.26
N ALA A 283 40.21 4.92 -0.50
CA ALA A 283 40.81 5.92 0.39
C ALA A 283 41.31 7.20 -0.33
N ASN A 284 41.34 7.21 -1.66
CA ASN A 284 41.90 8.30 -2.49
C ASN A 284 40.85 9.29 -3.01
N GLU A 285 39.58 9.18 -2.58
CA GLU A 285 38.45 9.97 -3.15
C GLU A 285 38.14 11.25 -2.38
N GLY A 286 39.02 11.70 -1.51
CA GLY A 286 38.87 12.89 -0.67
C GLY A 286 39.52 12.72 0.69
N SER A 287 39.03 13.45 1.69
CA SER A 287 39.54 13.36 3.07
C SER A 287 38.40 13.42 4.10
N VAL A 288 38.56 12.64 5.16
CA VAL A 288 37.65 12.63 6.32
C VAL A 288 38.43 13.05 7.57
N SER A 289 37.87 13.96 8.35
CA SER A 289 38.35 14.32 9.68
C SER A 289 37.22 14.28 10.72
N VAL A 290 37.57 13.96 11.95
CA VAL A 290 36.60 13.90 13.07
C VAL A 290 37.04 14.90 14.13
N SER A 291 36.10 15.71 14.59
CA SER A 291 36.31 16.65 15.70
C SER A 291 35.09 16.63 16.64
N GLY A 292 35.25 16.13 17.84
CA GLY A 292 34.13 15.88 18.76
C GLY A 292 33.12 14.93 18.12
N ASN A 293 31.86 15.38 18.02
CA ASN A 293 30.78 14.63 17.38
C ASN A 293 30.53 15.03 15.92
N THR A 294 31.51 15.65 15.28
CA THR A 294 31.39 16.16 13.90
C THR A 294 32.38 15.48 12.97
N VAL A 295 31.90 15.07 11.81
CA VAL A 295 32.68 14.55 10.71
C VAL A 295 32.72 15.61 9.61
N ASN A 296 33.93 16.02 9.22
CA ASN A 296 34.14 16.94 8.10
C ASN A 296 34.78 16.19 6.94
N ILE A 297 34.23 16.40 5.77
CA ILE A 297 34.63 15.74 4.53
C ILE A 297 35.02 16.80 3.50
N THR A 298 36.08 16.54 2.76
CA THR A 298 36.39 17.23 1.52
C THR A 298 36.48 16.17 0.44
N THR A 299 35.54 16.22 -0.51
CA THR A 299 35.49 15.27 -1.61
C THR A 299 36.66 15.50 -2.60
N LYS A 300 36.90 14.55 -3.49
CA LYS A 300 37.96 14.63 -4.51
C LYS A 300 37.82 15.87 -5.40
N ASP A 301 36.59 16.28 -5.72
CA ASP A 301 36.29 17.49 -6.51
C ASP A 301 36.23 18.77 -5.66
N GLY A 302 36.65 18.70 -4.38
CA GLY A 302 36.79 19.85 -3.49
C GLY A 302 35.51 20.31 -2.79
N LYS A 303 34.37 19.63 -2.97
CA LYS A 303 33.15 19.93 -2.26
C LYS A 303 33.28 19.61 -0.77
N LYS A 304 32.57 20.37 0.05
CA LYS A 304 32.59 20.22 1.51
C LYS A 304 31.33 19.51 1.99
N SER A 305 31.48 18.58 2.93
CA SER A 305 30.35 18.03 3.65
C SER A 305 30.64 18.00 5.14
N THR A 306 29.63 18.33 5.94
CA THR A 306 29.71 18.31 7.41
C THR A 306 28.55 17.50 7.95
N ILE A 307 28.87 16.52 8.78
CA ILE A 307 27.90 15.63 9.41
C ILE A 307 28.06 15.74 10.93
N SER A 308 27.01 16.03 11.65
CA SER A 308 27.05 16.08 13.11
C SER A 308 26.14 15.05 13.75
N PHE A 309 26.57 14.53 14.90
CA PHE A 309 25.80 13.60 15.70
C PHE A 309 25.44 14.21 17.06
N SER A 310 24.22 13.95 17.51
CA SER A 310 23.77 14.26 18.86
C SER A 310 23.20 13.00 19.50
N ASN A 311 23.76 12.61 20.65
CA ASN A 311 23.40 11.34 21.28
C ASN A 311 23.46 10.13 20.32
N GLY A 312 24.45 10.13 19.41
CA GLY A 312 24.62 9.09 18.40
C GLY A 312 23.64 9.13 17.21
N LYS A 313 22.64 9.99 17.24
CA LYS A 313 21.71 10.19 16.12
C LYS A 313 22.30 11.19 15.13
N LEU A 314 22.09 10.95 13.83
CA LEU A 314 22.53 11.82 12.73
C LEU A 314 21.74 13.14 12.77
N ASN A 315 22.29 14.12 13.48
CA ASN A 315 21.60 15.37 13.80
C ASN A 315 21.56 16.37 12.64
N SER A 316 22.64 16.46 11.87
CA SER A 316 22.71 17.30 10.68
C SER A 316 23.62 16.68 9.62
N TRP A 317 23.28 16.94 8.37
CA TRP A 317 24.11 16.61 7.23
C TRP A 317 24.02 17.76 6.22
N ASN A 318 25.10 18.53 6.14
CA ASN A 318 25.25 19.61 5.15
C ASN A 318 26.19 19.15 4.04
N TYR A 319 25.80 19.32 2.80
CA TYR A 319 26.60 19.05 1.63
C TYR A 319 26.70 20.28 0.76
N ASN A 320 27.90 20.82 0.66
CA ASN A 320 28.23 21.99 -0.17
C ASN A 320 27.29 23.19 0.05
N GLY A 321 26.90 23.44 1.33
CA GLY A 321 26.02 24.52 1.72
C GLY A 321 24.53 24.17 1.73
N THR A 322 24.13 22.95 1.33
CA THR A 322 22.74 22.48 1.37
C THR A 322 22.55 21.49 2.51
N ASP A 323 21.58 21.73 3.35
CA ASP A 323 21.17 20.77 4.39
C ASP A 323 20.37 19.62 3.74
N LEU A 324 20.75 18.38 4.04
CA LEU A 324 20.15 17.18 3.46
C LEU A 324 19.15 16.50 4.40
N ILE A 325 19.22 16.78 5.71
CA ILE A 325 18.28 16.28 6.70
C ILE A 325 17.81 17.43 7.60
N TYR A 326 16.59 17.34 8.09
CA TYR A 326 16.00 18.28 9.04
C TYR A 326 15.89 17.66 10.43
N ALA A 327 15.44 16.43 10.53
CA ALA A 327 15.41 15.68 11.79
C ALA A 327 16.03 14.29 11.61
N ALA A 328 16.76 13.88 12.64
CA ALA A 328 17.51 12.63 12.70
C ALA A 328 16.62 11.40 12.48
N PRO A 329 17.14 10.34 11.82
CA PRO A 329 16.49 9.03 11.85
C PRO A 329 16.33 8.54 13.30
N ASP A 330 15.12 8.14 13.63
CA ASP A 330 14.76 7.61 14.93
C ASP A 330 13.78 6.45 14.80
N PHE A 331 13.72 5.59 15.82
CA PHE A 331 12.75 4.50 15.82
C PHE A 331 11.32 5.02 15.72
N ASN A 332 10.55 4.44 14.81
CA ASN A 332 9.13 4.72 14.68
C ASN A 332 8.31 3.43 14.68
N SER A 333 7.34 3.37 15.59
CA SER A 333 6.34 2.31 15.67
C SER A 333 4.91 2.86 15.57
N TYR A 334 4.75 4.17 15.44
CA TYR A 334 3.45 4.80 15.32
C TYR A 334 2.82 4.47 13.98
N ARG A 335 1.58 4.00 14.00
CA ARG A 335 0.77 3.74 12.83
C ARG A 335 -0.69 3.96 13.19
N ASP A 336 -1.33 4.86 12.48
CA ASP A 336 -2.74 5.17 12.60
C ASP A 336 -3.46 4.76 11.31
N ILE A 337 -4.24 3.70 11.35
CA ILE A 337 -5.06 3.20 10.25
C ILE A 337 -6.43 2.84 10.82
N ASP A 338 -7.50 3.24 10.16
CA ASP A 338 -8.87 3.05 10.63
C ASP A 338 -9.16 1.62 11.09
N ASN A 339 -8.80 0.62 10.32
CA ASN A 339 -9.02 -0.78 10.67
C ASN A 339 -8.18 -1.25 11.88
N ASP A 340 -7.07 -0.59 12.19
CA ASP A 340 -6.26 -0.87 13.38
C ASP A 340 -6.82 -0.24 14.66
N ARG A 341 -7.65 0.79 14.55
CA ARG A 341 -8.24 1.50 15.71
C ARG A 341 -9.16 0.62 16.55
N TRP A 342 -9.72 -0.43 15.96
CA TRP A 342 -10.52 -1.43 16.69
C TRP A 342 -9.74 -2.15 17.78
N SER A 343 -8.43 -2.28 17.64
CA SER A 343 -7.58 -3.02 18.56
C SER A 343 -6.84 -2.14 19.57
N GLY A 344 -7.18 -0.84 19.66
CA GLY A 344 -6.64 0.10 20.68
C GLY A 344 -5.29 0.73 20.28
N SER A 345 -4.76 1.48 21.17
CA SER A 345 -3.68 2.44 21.15
C SER A 345 -2.56 2.34 20.10
N PHE A 346 -2.20 3.52 19.58
CA PHE A 346 -0.97 3.78 18.83
C PHE A 346 0.26 3.60 19.72
N GLN A 347 1.32 2.98 19.20
CA GLN A 347 2.53 2.73 19.97
C GLN A 347 3.60 3.74 19.58
N LYS A 348 4.21 4.39 20.58
CA LYS A 348 5.43 5.18 20.43
C LYS A 348 6.54 4.53 21.23
N SER A 349 7.74 4.49 20.66
CA SER A 349 8.93 4.20 21.46
C SER A 349 9.26 5.38 22.37
N THR A 350 9.61 5.12 23.62
CA THR A 350 9.96 6.14 24.63
C THR A 350 11.28 5.82 25.29
N SER A 351 12.29 5.34 24.58
CA SER A 351 13.59 5.10 25.20
C SER A 351 14.30 6.42 25.49
N THR A 352 14.90 6.54 26.65
CA THR A 352 15.59 7.74 27.13
C THR A 352 17.10 7.60 27.22
N SER A 353 17.64 6.38 27.11
CA SER A 353 19.08 6.16 27.22
C SER A 353 19.69 5.75 25.90
N VAL A 354 20.76 6.44 25.50
CA VAL A 354 21.51 6.16 24.27
C VAL A 354 22.99 6.03 24.63
N THR A 355 23.63 5.00 24.11
CA THR A 355 25.09 4.90 24.10
C THR A 355 25.59 5.06 22.66
N SER A 356 26.66 5.82 22.48
CA SER A 356 27.22 6.07 21.14
C SER A 356 28.73 6.19 21.17
N SER A 357 29.34 5.91 20.02
CA SER A 357 30.81 6.01 19.83
C SER A 357 31.08 6.46 18.38
N LEU A 358 31.82 7.57 18.25
CA LEU A 358 32.31 8.05 16.96
C LEU A 358 33.85 7.87 16.92
N THR A 359 34.31 7.16 15.92
CA THR A 359 35.73 6.89 15.70
C THR A 359 36.14 7.20 14.26
N LYS A 360 37.46 7.40 14.05
CA LYS A 360 38.06 7.49 12.71
C LYS A 360 38.98 6.31 12.48
N GLU A 361 38.77 5.59 11.41
CA GLU A 361 39.57 4.46 10.98
C GLU A 361 40.08 4.69 9.55
N GLY A 362 41.40 4.94 9.40
CA GLY A 362 41.94 5.33 8.09
C GLY A 362 41.28 6.61 7.58
N ASN A 363 40.69 6.57 6.39
CA ASN A 363 39.99 7.70 5.78
C ASN A 363 38.46 7.58 5.82
N VAL A 364 37.90 6.87 6.79
CA VAL A 364 36.46 6.79 7.04
C VAL A 364 36.15 7.13 8.50
N ALA A 365 34.96 7.63 8.77
CA ALA A 365 34.43 7.77 10.13
C ALA A 365 33.36 6.70 10.37
N LYS A 366 33.33 6.18 11.61
CA LYS A 366 32.32 5.20 12.04
C LYS A 366 31.61 5.71 13.28
N MET A 367 30.29 5.73 13.23
CA MET A 367 29.43 6.02 14.37
C MET A 367 28.60 4.78 14.65
N SER A 368 28.59 4.33 15.90
CA SER A 368 27.68 3.31 16.39
C SER A 368 26.77 3.92 17.45
N MET A 369 25.49 3.68 17.35
CA MET A 369 24.47 4.12 18.28
C MET A 369 23.63 2.94 18.72
N LYS A 370 23.42 2.83 20.03
CA LYS A 370 22.56 1.82 20.64
C LYS A 370 21.59 2.49 21.59
N GLU A 371 20.31 2.33 21.34
CA GLU A 371 19.26 2.80 22.24
C GLU A 371 19.08 1.86 23.43
N GLY A 372 18.78 2.43 24.60
CA GLY A 372 18.53 1.69 25.83
C GLY A 372 17.34 0.75 25.71
N GLY A 373 17.39 -0.40 26.41
CA GLY A 373 16.43 -1.49 26.19
C GLY A 373 16.70 -2.29 24.92
N SER A 374 17.71 -1.92 24.13
CA SER A 374 18.12 -2.62 22.91
C SER A 374 17.03 -2.72 21.85
N ILE A 375 16.11 -1.74 21.76
CA ILE A 375 15.05 -1.72 20.76
C ILE A 375 15.66 -1.70 19.36
N TYR A 376 16.68 -0.84 19.14
CA TYR A 376 17.41 -0.80 17.88
C TYR A 376 18.84 -0.28 18.05
N THR A 377 19.67 -0.58 17.07
CA THR A 377 21.00 -0.01 16.90
C THR A 377 21.14 0.56 15.50
N ILE A 378 21.94 1.62 15.34
CA ILE A 378 22.35 2.14 14.04
C ILE A 378 23.87 2.23 14.01
N ASP A 379 24.48 1.60 12.99
CA ASP A 379 25.88 1.74 12.66
C ASP A 379 26.01 2.53 11.37
N TYR A 380 26.79 3.61 11.39
CA TYR A 380 27.10 4.45 10.24
C TYR A 380 28.55 4.28 9.82
N ILE A 381 28.80 4.21 8.53
CA ILE A 381 30.14 4.37 7.94
C ILE A 381 30.06 5.56 7.00
N ILE A 382 30.90 6.57 7.26
CA ILE A 382 30.94 7.82 6.51
C ILE A 382 32.20 7.85 5.68
N TYR A 383 32.05 8.04 4.37
CA TYR A 383 33.11 7.93 3.39
C TYR A 383 33.59 9.30 2.89
N PRO A 384 34.81 9.35 2.30
CA PRO A 384 35.39 10.59 1.80
C PRO A 384 34.70 11.19 0.55
N ASP A 385 33.83 10.45 -0.11
CA ASP A 385 32.96 10.94 -1.18
C ASP A 385 31.63 11.54 -0.67
N ALA A 386 31.51 11.70 0.66
CA ALA A 386 30.33 12.17 1.35
C ALA A 386 29.11 11.22 1.31
N THR A 387 29.29 9.96 0.99
CA THR A 387 28.26 8.94 1.16
C THR A 387 28.26 8.37 2.58
N ILE A 388 27.12 7.82 2.99
CA ILE A 388 26.90 7.19 4.29
C ILE A 388 26.27 5.81 4.09
N ASP A 389 26.94 4.77 4.58
CA ASP A 389 26.27 3.49 4.82
C ASP A 389 25.61 3.51 6.18
N MET A 390 24.37 3.07 6.26
CA MET A 390 23.60 2.98 7.49
C MET A 390 23.04 1.57 7.67
N LYS A 391 23.50 0.87 8.72
CA LYS A 391 22.98 -0.44 9.10
C LYS A 391 22.11 -0.30 10.33
N VAL A 392 20.84 -0.63 10.20
CA VAL A 392 19.87 -0.63 11.30
C VAL A 392 19.56 -2.04 11.70
N THR A 393 19.57 -2.31 13.01
CA THR A 393 19.20 -3.60 13.59
C THR A 393 18.12 -3.40 14.63
N PHE A 394 16.97 -4.01 14.43
CA PHE A 394 15.84 -3.99 15.36
C PHE A 394 15.86 -5.25 16.22
N ASN A 395 15.77 -5.08 17.53
CA ASN A 395 15.88 -6.15 18.54
C ASN A 395 14.60 -6.29 19.39
N SER A 396 13.50 -5.70 18.95
CA SER A 396 12.26 -5.71 19.73
C SER A 396 11.51 -7.03 19.58
N SER A 397 11.01 -7.54 20.71
CA SER A 397 10.01 -8.63 20.76
C SER A 397 8.58 -8.12 20.99
N SER A 398 8.37 -6.81 21.00
CA SER A 398 7.07 -6.19 21.24
C SER A 398 6.16 -6.30 20.01
N ASN A 399 4.87 -6.31 20.27
CA ASN A 399 3.83 -6.45 19.24
C ASN A 399 3.53 -5.08 18.59
N TYR A 400 4.53 -4.49 17.93
CA TYR A 400 4.34 -3.22 17.21
C TYR A 400 3.51 -3.43 15.95
N ARG A 401 2.83 -2.37 15.49
CA ARG A 401 2.11 -2.34 14.21
C ARG A 401 3.03 -1.95 13.06
N ARG A 402 4.10 -1.22 13.37
CA ARG A 402 5.15 -0.76 12.47
C ARG A 402 6.49 -0.88 13.19
N VAL A 403 7.51 -1.23 12.46
CA VAL A 403 8.92 -1.24 12.92
C VAL A 403 9.76 -0.63 11.82
N GLY A 404 10.25 0.58 12.06
CA GLY A 404 11.03 1.31 11.08
C GLY A 404 11.72 2.51 11.67
N LEU A 405 12.22 3.37 10.79
CA LEU A 405 12.78 4.67 11.12
C LEU A 405 11.88 5.78 10.56
N GLY A 406 11.57 6.77 11.40
CA GLY A 406 11.05 8.06 10.98
C GLY A 406 12.18 9.07 10.92
N MET A 407 12.19 9.94 9.90
CA MET A 407 13.11 11.07 9.79
C MET A 407 12.45 12.23 9.03
N GLN A 408 13.10 13.38 9.00
CA GLN A 408 12.59 14.50 8.23
C GLN A 408 13.64 15.07 7.30
N PHE A 409 13.22 15.38 6.08
CA PHE A 409 14.02 16.12 5.11
C PHE A 409 13.62 17.60 5.11
N PRO A 410 14.53 18.52 4.73
CA PRO A 410 14.21 19.92 4.56
C PRO A 410 13.14 20.13 3.48
N GLY A 411 12.35 21.18 3.62
CA GLY A 411 11.48 21.65 2.54
C GLY A 411 12.27 21.98 1.27
N GLY A 412 11.58 21.84 0.13
CA GLY A 412 12.17 22.06 -1.19
C GLY A 412 12.70 20.81 -1.88
N PHE A 413 12.87 19.69 -1.18
CA PHE A 413 13.20 18.38 -1.79
C PHE A 413 11.95 17.69 -2.33
N GLU A 414 11.15 18.41 -3.10
CA GLU A 414 9.81 18.01 -3.53
C GLU A 414 9.77 17.00 -4.66
N ASN A 415 10.85 16.94 -5.48
CA ASN A 415 10.89 16.03 -6.62
C ASN A 415 11.31 14.65 -6.14
N VAL A 416 10.49 13.65 -6.45
CA VAL A 416 10.66 12.26 -6.02
C VAL A 416 10.80 11.38 -7.25
N GLU A 417 11.91 10.63 -7.32
CA GLU A 417 12.04 9.48 -8.21
C GLU A 417 12.28 8.25 -7.35
N TYR A 418 11.61 7.15 -7.65
CA TYR A 418 11.79 5.93 -6.87
C TYR A 418 11.74 4.66 -7.73
N TYR A 419 12.52 3.67 -7.32
CA TYR A 419 12.44 2.30 -7.80
C TYR A 419 11.89 1.43 -6.68
N ALA A 420 10.60 1.17 -6.74
CA ALA A 420 9.83 0.41 -5.76
C ALA A 420 8.54 -0.11 -6.42
N ARG A 421 7.61 -0.68 -5.63
CA ARG A 421 6.26 -0.93 -6.12
C ARG A 421 5.46 0.36 -6.20
N GLY A 422 4.74 0.52 -7.30
CA GLY A 422 3.93 1.72 -7.57
C GLY A 422 3.01 1.55 -8.79
N PRO A 423 2.49 2.65 -9.35
CA PRO A 423 2.59 4.03 -8.83
C PRO A 423 1.71 4.31 -7.61
N TRP A 424 0.69 3.49 -7.36
CA TRP A 424 -0.22 3.61 -6.22
C TRP A 424 0.40 3.06 -4.94
N SER A 425 0.01 3.62 -3.80
CA SER A 425 0.43 3.11 -2.49
C SER A 425 0.06 1.63 -2.35
N ASN A 426 0.90 0.90 -1.63
CA ASN A 426 0.74 -0.53 -1.48
C ASN A 426 1.33 -0.99 -0.14
N TYR A 427 0.78 -2.05 0.42
CA TYR A 427 1.14 -2.58 1.73
C TYR A 427 1.46 -4.07 1.61
N VAL A 428 2.00 -4.67 2.65
CA VAL A 428 2.49 -6.05 2.64
C VAL A 428 1.44 -7.06 2.13
N ASP A 429 0.17 -6.83 2.40
CA ASP A 429 -0.98 -7.67 2.02
C ASP A 429 -1.93 -7.01 1.01
N ARG A 430 -1.53 -5.87 0.42
CA ARG A 430 -2.21 -5.14 -0.67
C ARG A 430 -1.17 -4.62 -1.66
N LYS A 431 -0.56 -5.47 -2.44
CA LYS A 431 0.48 -5.12 -3.40
C LYS A 431 0.44 -5.90 -4.71
N THR A 432 -0.57 -6.74 -4.89
CA THR A 432 -0.69 -7.58 -6.07
C THR A 432 -0.93 -6.75 -7.34
N GLY A 433 -1.64 -5.64 -7.21
CA GLY A 433 -1.89 -4.68 -8.28
C GLY A 433 -0.79 -3.65 -8.50
N SER A 434 0.27 -3.64 -7.69
CA SER A 434 1.37 -2.65 -7.77
C SER A 434 2.66 -3.31 -8.22
N TYR A 435 3.26 -2.82 -9.30
CA TYR A 435 4.43 -3.42 -9.91
C TYR A 435 5.71 -2.67 -9.59
N LEU A 436 6.83 -3.40 -9.59
CA LEU A 436 8.16 -2.82 -9.52
C LEU A 436 8.44 -2.02 -10.79
N GLY A 437 8.93 -0.80 -10.60
CA GLY A 437 9.27 0.11 -11.69
C GLY A 437 9.89 1.39 -11.17
N ARG A 438 10.41 2.21 -12.09
CA ARG A 438 10.82 3.58 -11.77
C ARG A 438 9.68 4.53 -12.02
N TYR A 439 9.37 5.31 -11.02
CA TYR A 439 8.28 6.28 -11.02
C TYR A 439 8.80 7.66 -10.61
N VAL A 440 8.22 8.69 -11.20
CA VAL A 440 8.52 10.09 -10.90
C VAL A 440 7.25 10.77 -10.41
N THR A 441 7.36 11.48 -9.32
CA THR A 441 6.23 12.18 -8.67
C THR A 441 6.74 13.36 -7.85
N THR A 442 5.87 13.97 -7.07
CA THR A 442 6.24 14.95 -6.03
C THR A 442 5.72 14.47 -4.68
N VAL A 443 6.28 14.99 -3.58
CA VAL A 443 5.78 14.66 -2.24
C VAL A 443 4.30 15.03 -2.11
N ASP A 444 3.88 16.16 -2.67
CA ASP A 444 2.48 16.58 -2.69
C ASP A 444 1.56 15.62 -3.44
N ASP A 445 2.05 14.98 -4.52
CA ASP A 445 1.23 14.07 -5.32
C ASP A 445 1.10 12.67 -4.67
N MET A 446 1.88 12.39 -3.62
CA MET A 446 1.79 11.13 -2.86
C MET A 446 0.71 11.15 -1.77
N ILE A 447 0.04 12.28 -1.55
CA ILE A 447 -1.03 12.36 -0.55
C ILE A 447 -2.23 11.48 -0.94
N GLU A 448 -2.77 10.79 0.05
CA GLU A 448 -4.06 10.09 -0.03
C GLU A 448 -5.02 10.75 0.95
N GLU A 449 -5.87 11.63 0.44
CA GLU A 449 -6.82 12.42 1.21
C GLU A 449 -8.03 11.56 1.65
N ASN A 450 -7.79 10.60 2.54
CA ASN A 450 -8.87 9.87 3.17
C ASN A 450 -9.73 10.85 3.98
N ILE A 451 -11.05 10.68 3.96
CA ILE A 451 -11.99 11.57 4.66
C ILE A 451 -11.62 11.69 6.13
N HIS A 452 -11.24 10.58 6.74
CA HIS A 452 -10.58 10.54 8.02
C HIS A 452 -9.06 10.36 7.82
N PRO A 453 -8.21 11.32 8.24
CA PRO A 453 -6.78 11.23 8.05
C PRO A 453 -6.18 10.05 8.79
N GLN A 454 -5.23 9.39 8.16
CA GLN A 454 -4.57 8.20 8.67
C GLN A 454 -3.22 8.00 7.99
N THR A 455 -2.39 7.10 8.51
CA THR A 455 -1.14 6.71 7.87
C THR A 455 -1.39 6.24 6.43
N TYR A 456 -0.67 6.82 5.47
CA TYR A 456 -0.88 6.60 4.04
C TYR A 456 0.43 6.57 3.25
N GLY A 457 0.32 6.29 1.96
CA GLY A 457 1.39 6.51 0.98
C GLY A 457 2.53 5.51 1.05
N ASP A 458 2.34 4.33 1.64
CA ASP A 458 3.38 3.32 1.72
C ASP A 458 3.68 2.69 0.36
N HIS A 459 4.97 2.46 0.07
CA HIS A 459 5.47 1.78 -1.12
C HIS A 459 6.43 0.67 -0.73
N GLN A 460 6.05 -0.56 -1.04
CA GLN A 460 6.80 -1.76 -0.68
C GLN A 460 7.98 -2.01 -1.62
N ASP A 461 8.92 -2.79 -1.14
CA ASP A 461 10.03 -3.32 -1.94
C ASP A 461 10.92 -2.22 -2.53
N LEU A 462 11.25 -1.18 -1.77
CA LEU A 462 12.14 -0.09 -2.17
C LEU A 462 13.53 -0.61 -2.55
N ARG A 463 14.05 -0.17 -3.72
CA ARG A 463 15.43 -0.32 -4.16
C ARG A 463 16.17 0.99 -4.05
N GLU A 464 15.57 2.04 -4.60
CA GLU A 464 16.19 3.37 -4.66
C GLU A 464 15.12 4.45 -4.52
N LEU A 465 15.43 5.47 -3.74
CA LEU A 465 14.65 6.69 -3.59
C LEU A 465 15.58 7.88 -3.84
N ILE A 466 15.16 8.79 -4.70
CA ILE A 466 15.88 10.03 -4.99
C ILE A 466 14.97 11.20 -4.66
N LEU A 467 15.41 12.04 -3.74
CA LEU A 467 14.77 13.31 -3.41
C LEU A 467 15.63 14.46 -3.95
N SER A 468 15.04 15.42 -4.64
CA SER A 468 15.80 16.55 -5.16
C SER A 468 15.07 17.88 -5.04
N ASN A 469 15.87 18.95 -4.91
CA ASN A 469 15.40 20.34 -4.92
C ASN A 469 15.79 21.09 -6.23
N GLY A 470 16.21 20.35 -7.25
CA GLY A 470 16.70 20.89 -8.52
C GLY A 470 18.20 21.25 -8.54
N ASN A 471 18.85 21.43 -7.39
CA ASN A 471 20.27 21.74 -7.28
C ASN A 471 21.08 20.57 -6.70
N VAL A 472 20.50 19.87 -5.75
CA VAL A 472 21.09 18.71 -5.07
C VAL A 472 20.06 17.58 -5.07
N ALA A 473 20.55 16.37 -5.27
CA ALA A 473 19.78 15.14 -5.13
C ALA A 473 20.37 14.26 -4.01
N LEU A 474 19.51 13.78 -3.13
CA LEU A 474 19.85 12.78 -2.14
C LEU A 474 19.31 11.42 -2.61
N THR A 475 20.21 10.47 -2.81
CA THR A 475 19.87 9.10 -3.21
C THR A 475 19.97 8.15 -2.03
N ILE A 476 18.90 7.45 -1.74
CA ILE A 476 18.82 6.41 -0.71
C ILE A 476 18.64 5.07 -1.41
N LYS A 477 19.57 4.13 -1.17
CA LYS A 477 19.50 2.76 -1.68
C LYS A 477 19.28 1.79 -0.53
N THR A 478 18.49 0.75 -0.76
CA THR A 478 18.19 -0.24 0.27
C THR A 478 18.65 -1.63 -0.15
N GLY A 479 19.24 -2.36 0.79
CA GLY A 479 19.71 -3.75 0.58
C GLY A 479 18.69 -4.82 0.96
N GLY A 480 17.57 -4.45 1.59
CA GLY A 480 16.57 -5.37 2.12
C GLY A 480 15.14 -5.05 1.68
N ASN A 481 14.18 -5.79 2.18
CA ASN A 481 12.77 -5.49 2.00
C ASN A 481 12.39 -4.32 2.92
N VAL A 482 12.47 -3.13 2.38
CA VAL A 482 12.11 -1.88 3.05
C VAL A 482 10.93 -1.26 2.32
N ALA A 483 9.94 -0.84 3.07
CA ALA A 483 8.88 0.03 2.57
C ALA A 483 9.22 1.48 2.91
N TYR A 484 8.65 2.43 2.17
CA TYR A 484 8.81 3.85 2.47
C TYR A 484 7.52 4.62 2.25
N SER A 485 7.39 5.74 2.94
CA SER A 485 6.37 6.76 2.69
C SER A 485 6.94 8.16 2.89
N LEU A 486 6.38 9.13 2.17
CA LEU A 486 6.72 10.55 2.26
C LEU A 486 5.45 11.38 2.45
N SER A 487 5.51 12.40 3.29
CA SER A 487 4.37 13.25 3.59
C SER A 487 4.81 14.64 4.02
N HIS A 488 3.97 15.66 3.81
CA HIS A 488 4.10 16.96 4.45
C HIS A 488 3.35 17.07 5.78
N TYR A 489 2.72 16.00 6.24
CA TYR A 489 1.91 15.99 7.44
C TYR A 489 2.54 15.12 8.51
N ASP A 490 2.59 15.64 9.74
CA ASP A 490 3.00 14.86 10.90
C ASP A 490 1.87 13.88 11.26
N GLU A 491 2.19 12.59 11.30
CA GLU A 491 1.22 11.53 11.62
C GLU A 491 0.55 11.74 12.98
N THR A 492 1.14 12.49 13.89
CA THR A 492 0.54 12.81 15.20
C THR A 492 -0.69 13.70 15.10
N GLN A 493 -0.96 14.29 13.94
CA GLN A 493 -2.16 15.08 13.68
C GLN A 493 -3.35 14.22 13.20
N TYR A 494 -3.14 12.98 12.78
CA TYR A 494 -4.18 12.17 12.15
C TYR A 494 -5.31 11.77 13.11
N CYS A 495 -4.98 11.59 14.38
CA CYS A 495 -5.94 11.30 15.42
C CYS A 495 -6.25 12.59 16.20
N GLY A 496 -7.52 12.98 16.26
CA GLY A 496 -7.98 14.06 17.11
C GLY A 496 -7.85 13.72 18.61
N THR A 497 -8.58 14.40 19.43
CA THR A 497 -8.55 14.21 20.89
C THR A 497 -9.17 12.89 21.38
N GLY A 498 -9.81 12.15 20.49
CA GLY A 498 -10.44 10.86 20.79
C GLY A 498 -9.69 9.70 20.11
N ASP A 499 -9.17 8.77 20.89
CA ASP A 499 -8.40 7.61 20.41
C ASP A 499 -9.22 6.52 19.71
N THR A 500 -10.46 6.77 19.33
CA THR A 500 -11.31 5.77 18.69
C THR A 500 -11.95 6.31 17.43
N MET A 501 -12.16 5.46 16.45
CA MET A 501 -12.89 5.78 15.22
C MET A 501 -14.29 6.37 15.44
N TRP A 502 -14.81 6.26 16.64
CA TRP A 502 -16.14 6.73 17.03
C TRP A 502 -16.16 8.14 17.60
N SER A 503 -15.02 8.67 18.01
CA SER A 503 -14.92 9.95 18.71
C SER A 503 -14.04 10.99 18.02
N ASP A 504 -13.35 10.60 16.97
CA ASP A 504 -12.44 11.46 16.23
C ASP A 504 -13.18 12.07 15.03
N ASP A 505 -13.29 13.39 15.01
CA ASP A 505 -13.92 14.19 13.98
C ASP A 505 -12.91 14.95 13.09
N THR A 506 -11.62 14.61 13.19
CA THR A 506 -10.56 15.21 12.38
C THR A 506 -10.76 14.87 10.90
N HIS A 507 -10.63 15.86 10.03
CA HIS A 507 -10.63 15.71 8.59
C HIS A 507 -9.25 16.00 8.02
N TRP A 508 -8.94 15.48 6.83
CA TRP A 508 -7.66 15.75 6.19
C TRP A 508 -7.41 17.25 5.96
N TYR A 509 -8.46 18.05 5.71
CA TYR A 509 -8.34 19.50 5.51
C TYR A 509 -8.16 20.29 6.82
N ASP A 510 -8.26 19.65 7.98
CA ASP A 510 -7.93 20.25 9.28
C ASP A 510 -6.43 20.13 9.59
N LEU A 511 -5.70 19.30 8.82
CA LEU A 511 -4.28 19.09 9.03
C LEU A 511 -3.44 20.30 8.63
N SER A 512 -2.40 20.55 9.41
CA SER A 512 -1.42 21.60 9.12
C SER A 512 -0.28 21.05 8.27
N LYS A 513 -0.19 21.50 7.02
CA LYS A 513 0.90 21.17 6.12
C LYS A 513 2.22 21.76 6.60
N SER A 514 3.25 20.94 6.76
CA SER A 514 4.62 21.35 7.09
C SER A 514 5.43 21.70 5.84
N ASN A 515 6.45 22.54 6.00
CA ASN A 515 7.47 22.70 4.98
C ASN A 515 8.42 21.51 4.91
N GLN A 516 8.61 20.80 6.03
CA GLN A 516 9.47 19.62 6.09
C GLN A 516 8.75 18.41 5.47
N ILE A 517 9.54 17.47 5.03
CA ILE A 517 9.07 16.19 4.49
C ILE A 517 9.29 15.14 5.55
N PHE A 518 8.21 14.57 6.07
CA PHE A 518 8.23 13.41 6.95
C PHE A 518 8.44 12.16 6.09
N ALA A 519 9.43 11.37 6.45
CA ALA A 519 9.77 10.15 5.76
C ALA A 519 9.80 8.97 6.73
N HIS A 520 9.26 7.86 6.29
CA HIS A 520 9.35 6.58 6.99
C HIS A 520 10.06 5.55 6.12
N PHE A 521 10.91 4.74 6.78
CA PHE A 521 11.59 3.60 6.17
C PHE A 521 11.30 2.39 7.05
N ASP A 522 10.36 1.55 6.60
CA ASP A 522 9.79 0.50 7.41
C ASP A 522 10.38 -0.86 7.06
N TYR A 523 10.97 -1.50 8.06
CA TYR A 523 11.44 -2.87 7.98
C TYR A 523 10.27 -3.87 8.01
N TRP A 524 9.27 -3.57 8.82
CA TRP A 524 8.08 -4.39 8.99
C TRP A 524 6.85 -3.53 9.30
N GLN A 525 5.72 -3.92 8.74
CA GLN A 525 4.40 -3.39 9.06
C GLN A 525 3.39 -4.52 9.15
N ARG A 526 2.38 -4.34 10.00
CA ARG A 526 1.18 -5.16 10.00
C ARG A 526 0.44 -4.98 8.67
N GLY A 527 -0.24 -6.02 8.18
CA GLY A 527 -1.15 -5.92 7.05
C GLY A 527 -2.34 -5.00 7.31
N LEU A 528 -3.12 -4.75 6.27
CA LEU A 528 -4.35 -3.96 6.29
C LEU A 528 -5.60 -4.82 6.49
N GLY A 529 -5.48 -6.13 6.28
CA GLY A 529 -6.59 -7.08 6.38
C GLY A 529 -7.00 -7.36 7.82
N ASN A 530 -8.25 -7.80 7.97
CA ASN A 530 -8.84 -8.16 9.26
C ASN A 530 -8.56 -9.62 9.67
N GLY A 531 -7.71 -10.32 8.93
CA GLY A 531 -7.47 -11.74 9.09
C GLY A 531 -6.13 -12.12 9.70
#